data_26e17f8cf7fc1572f0b80e69ae2c80aa
#
_entry.id   26e17f8cf7fc1572f0b80e69ae2c80aa
#
_cell.length_a   1.000
_cell.length_b   1.000
_cell.length_c   1.000
_cell.angle_alpha   90.00
_cell.angle_beta   90.00
_cell.angle_gamma   90.00
#
_symmetry.space_group_name_H-M   'P 1'
#
loop_
_entity.id
_entity.type
_entity.pdbx_description
1 polymer ?
#
loop_
_entity_poly.entity_id
_entity_poly.type
_entity_poly.pdbx_seq_one_letter_code
_entity_poly.pdbx_strand_id
1 'polypeptide(L)'
;MVDPTFEPDNVAVKNQMREKYDSVGRSFLSNYKGRSRQAAEGMILSHGQPGLYWMEHKIDTAFAMGRFSRADRLLEVGCTAGHYTMKLVRDGYQVVGLDISAESIRAAQVLAQDLGLHTEFIAADVEDMRGVPDNSFDGAFSFSTLRYVPDPVSSLSEIRRVLKPGGRAVVDFPNKYCPWFEFLKFLMGGERHIHDHTYSTGQVKRMMQQAGFVNIHAKRIIFFSKGMPGSLTPLFKATDFVFERTPGMNYFAGIIMCKGEKLGA
;
A
#
# COMPACT_ATOMS: atom_id res chain seq x y z
N MET A 1 18.87 5.38 -18.68
CA MET A 1 19.09 4.07 -19.32
C MET A 1 18.88 3.05 -18.22
N VAL A 2 17.80 2.27 -18.28
CA VAL A 2 17.60 1.09 -17.43
C VAL A 2 18.45 0.00 -18.07
N ASP A 3 19.28 -0.67 -17.29
CA ASP A 3 20.12 -1.77 -17.75
C ASP A 3 19.22 -2.89 -18.29
N PRO A 4 19.29 -3.24 -19.59
CA PRO A 4 18.40 -4.23 -20.19
C PRO A 4 18.80 -5.69 -19.85
N THR A 5 19.76 -5.92 -18.95
CA THR A 5 20.34 -7.24 -18.69
C THR A 5 19.73 -7.99 -17.50
N PHE A 6 18.72 -7.44 -16.83
CA PHE A 6 18.03 -8.11 -15.74
C PHE A 6 16.52 -8.13 -15.98
N GLU A 7 16.05 -8.99 -16.89
CA GLU A 7 14.68 -9.49 -16.83
C GLU A 7 14.70 -10.75 -15.93
N PRO A 8 14.42 -10.63 -14.63
CA PRO A 8 14.02 -11.79 -13.87
C PRO A 8 12.77 -12.35 -14.56
N ASP A 9 12.63 -13.67 -14.59
CA ASP A 9 11.39 -14.29 -15.05
C ASP A 9 10.22 -13.73 -14.23
N ASN A 10 9.51 -12.73 -14.78
CA ASN A 10 8.45 -11.98 -14.11
C ASN A 10 7.37 -12.93 -13.58
N VAL A 11 7.18 -14.08 -14.25
CA VAL A 11 6.24 -15.13 -13.84
C VAL A 11 6.73 -15.82 -12.57
N ALA A 12 8.03 -16.14 -12.48
CA ALA A 12 8.61 -16.78 -11.29
C ALA A 12 8.51 -15.86 -10.07
N VAL A 13 8.80 -14.56 -10.23
CA VAL A 13 8.66 -13.55 -9.17
C VAL A 13 7.23 -13.47 -8.67
N LYS A 14 6.26 -13.36 -9.57
CA LYS A 14 4.84 -13.30 -9.22
C LYS A 14 4.38 -14.56 -8.49
N ASN A 15 4.84 -15.74 -8.92
CA ASN A 15 4.53 -16.99 -8.25
C ASN A 15 5.11 -17.05 -6.83
N GLN A 16 6.36 -16.64 -6.64
CA GLN A 16 6.98 -16.56 -5.32
C GLN A 16 6.23 -15.58 -4.41
N MET A 17 5.82 -14.42 -4.93
CA MET A 17 5.03 -13.45 -4.17
C MET A 17 3.66 -14.03 -3.80
N ARG A 18 2.96 -14.69 -4.74
CA ARG A 18 1.69 -15.35 -4.49
C ARG A 18 1.83 -16.42 -3.40
N GLU A 19 2.78 -17.33 -3.50
CA GLU A 19 3.03 -18.39 -2.51
C GLU A 19 3.31 -17.82 -1.11
N LYS A 20 4.14 -16.77 -1.05
CA LYS A 20 4.44 -16.08 0.22
C LYS A 20 3.17 -15.53 0.85
N TYR A 21 2.38 -14.76 0.11
CA TYR A 21 1.18 -14.12 0.66
C TYR A 21 0.03 -15.12 0.87
N ASP A 22 -0.04 -16.22 0.11
CA ASP A 22 -0.92 -17.35 0.42
C ASP A 22 -0.54 -18.00 1.75
N SER A 23 0.75 -18.17 2.05
CA SER A 23 1.22 -18.63 3.35
C SER A 23 0.80 -17.67 4.48
N VAL A 24 0.94 -16.36 4.24
CA VAL A 24 0.49 -15.32 5.19
C VAL A 24 -1.02 -15.42 5.43
N GLY A 25 -1.82 -15.52 4.37
CA GLY A 25 -3.28 -15.65 4.46
C GLY A 25 -3.70 -16.90 5.23
N ARG A 26 -3.11 -18.06 4.93
CA ARG A 26 -3.38 -19.32 5.66
C ARG A 26 -2.99 -19.22 7.14
N SER A 27 -1.81 -18.66 7.44
CA SER A 27 -1.36 -18.44 8.81
C SER A 27 -2.31 -17.51 9.56
N PHE A 28 -2.76 -16.44 8.90
CA PHE A 28 -3.73 -15.53 9.48
C PHE A 28 -5.04 -16.24 9.82
N LEU A 29 -5.61 -17.02 8.91
CA LEU A 29 -6.83 -17.77 9.13
C LEU A 29 -6.67 -18.83 10.25
N SER A 30 -5.54 -19.53 10.30
CA SER A 30 -5.28 -20.52 11.35
C SER A 30 -5.20 -19.88 12.74
N ASN A 31 -4.57 -18.72 12.83
CA ASN A 31 -4.47 -17.95 14.07
C ASN A 31 -5.76 -17.26 14.46
N TYR A 32 -6.65 -17.01 13.48
CA TYR A 32 -7.92 -16.33 13.68
C TYR A 32 -9.05 -17.28 14.13
N LYS A 33 -9.05 -18.55 13.68
CA LYS A 33 -10.08 -19.54 13.98
C LYS A 33 -10.34 -19.65 15.50
N GLY A 34 -11.60 -19.45 15.88
CA GLY A 34 -12.04 -19.57 17.28
C GLY A 34 -11.83 -18.32 18.14
N ARG A 35 -11.40 -17.19 17.56
CA ARG A 35 -11.29 -15.91 18.28
C ARG A 35 -12.63 -15.19 18.34
N SER A 36 -12.84 -14.42 19.41
CA SER A 36 -14.04 -13.58 19.56
C SER A 36 -14.01 -12.39 18.57
N ARG A 37 -15.19 -11.81 18.30
CA ARG A 37 -15.33 -10.56 17.52
C ARG A 37 -14.40 -9.44 18.05
N GLN A 38 -14.28 -9.30 19.37
CA GLN A 38 -13.38 -8.33 20.00
C GLN A 38 -11.91 -8.57 19.66
N ALA A 39 -11.50 -9.86 19.55
CA ALA A 39 -10.16 -10.20 19.10
C ALA A 39 -9.97 -9.89 17.61
N ALA A 40 -10.99 -10.07 16.79
CA ALA A 40 -10.99 -9.67 15.37
C ALA A 40 -10.81 -8.16 15.21
N GLU A 41 -11.57 -7.37 15.97
CA GLU A 41 -11.44 -5.92 16.01
C GLU A 41 -10.02 -5.49 16.44
N GLY A 42 -9.47 -6.15 17.46
CA GLY A 42 -8.08 -5.96 17.87
C GLY A 42 -7.07 -6.27 16.77
N MET A 43 -7.30 -7.28 15.95
CA MET A 43 -6.39 -7.64 14.84
C MET A 43 -6.35 -6.57 13.74
N ILE A 44 -7.45 -5.90 13.43
CA ILE A 44 -7.48 -4.78 12.48
C ILE A 44 -6.71 -3.57 13.04
N LEU A 45 -6.75 -3.37 14.36
CA LEU A 45 -6.14 -2.26 15.05
C LEU A 45 -4.81 -2.62 15.73
N SER A 46 -4.42 -3.90 15.73
CA SER A 46 -3.35 -4.45 16.58
C SER A 46 -1.94 -4.36 16.00
N HIS A 47 -1.71 -3.51 15.05
CA HIS A 47 -0.35 -3.03 14.94
C HIS A 47 -0.08 -2.29 16.25
N GLY A 48 0.90 -2.68 17.04
CA GLY A 48 1.28 -1.92 18.24
C GLY A 48 1.26 -0.42 17.97
N GLN A 49 1.19 0.44 18.98
CA GLN A 49 0.96 1.89 18.78
C GLN A 49 1.78 2.53 17.63
N PRO A 50 3.08 2.18 17.38
CA PRO A 50 3.80 2.69 16.21
C PRO A 50 3.24 2.19 14.88
N GLY A 51 2.77 0.94 14.81
CA GLY A 51 2.16 0.38 13.60
C GLY A 51 0.82 1.01 13.27
N LEU A 52 0.01 1.33 14.28
CA LEU A 52 -1.24 2.07 14.10
C LEU A 52 -0.96 3.50 13.61
N TYR A 53 -0.01 4.20 14.23
CA TYR A 53 0.42 5.52 13.76
C TYR A 53 0.87 5.49 12.29
N TRP A 54 1.68 4.50 11.91
CA TRP A 54 2.12 4.32 10.53
C TRP A 54 0.95 4.18 9.55
N MET A 55 -0.01 3.35 9.91
CA MET A 55 -1.21 3.12 9.10
C MET A 55 -2.03 4.40 8.96
N GLU A 56 -2.33 5.06 10.08
CA GLU A 56 -3.12 6.31 10.10
C GLU A 56 -2.42 7.42 9.33
N HIS A 57 -1.12 7.63 9.55
CA HIS A 57 -0.38 8.68 8.85
C HIS A 57 -0.33 8.48 7.32
N LYS A 58 -0.25 7.22 6.85
CA LYS A 58 -0.36 6.90 5.43
C LYS A 58 -1.75 7.19 4.90
N ILE A 59 -2.80 6.73 5.59
CA ILE A 59 -4.19 6.99 5.22
C ILE A 59 -4.44 8.50 5.13
N ASP A 60 -4.16 9.24 6.21
CA ASP A 60 -4.41 10.68 6.28
C ASP A 60 -3.69 11.42 5.15
N THR A 61 -2.42 11.08 4.91
CA THR A 61 -1.65 11.71 3.83
C THR A 61 -2.21 11.34 2.46
N ALA A 62 -2.52 10.07 2.21
CA ALA A 62 -3.04 9.62 0.92
C ALA A 62 -4.43 10.23 0.64
N PHE A 63 -5.29 10.27 1.65
CA PHE A 63 -6.64 10.79 1.52
C PHE A 63 -6.65 12.31 1.33
N ALA A 64 -5.78 13.03 2.01
CA ALA A 64 -5.56 14.46 1.78
C ALA A 64 -5.01 14.74 0.36
N MET A 65 -4.01 13.99 -0.10
CA MET A 65 -3.44 14.13 -1.44
C MET A 65 -4.44 13.75 -2.53
N GLY A 66 -5.14 12.64 -2.37
CA GLY A 66 -6.16 12.14 -3.29
C GLY A 66 -7.47 12.91 -3.21
N ARG A 67 -7.70 13.71 -2.16
CA ARG A 67 -8.99 14.34 -1.85
C ARG A 67 -10.13 13.32 -1.88
N PHE A 68 -9.88 12.12 -1.31
CA PHE A 68 -10.87 11.06 -1.26
C PHE A 68 -11.97 11.37 -0.25
N SER A 69 -13.21 11.09 -0.65
CA SER A 69 -14.40 11.30 0.16
C SER A 69 -15.18 10.01 0.39
N ARG A 70 -16.15 10.02 1.30
CA ARG A 70 -17.02 8.86 1.55
C ARG A 70 -17.98 8.56 0.40
N ALA A 71 -18.17 9.51 -0.54
CA ALA A 71 -18.94 9.30 -1.75
C ALA A 71 -18.16 8.57 -2.85
N ASP A 72 -16.82 8.55 -2.76
CA ASP A 72 -15.96 7.92 -3.76
C ASP A 72 -15.95 6.40 -3.57
N ARG A 73 -16.05 5.65 -4.66
CA ARG A 73 -15.73 4.21 -4.70
C ARG A 73 -14.23 4.05 -4.90
N LEU A 74 -13.56 3.52 -3.89
CA LEU A 74 -12.11 3.43 -3.83
C LEU A 74 -11.63 1.98 -4.05
N LEU A 75 -10.45 1.82 -4.66
CA LEU A 75 -9.74 0.55 -4.78
C LEU A 75 -8.48 0.58 -3.91
N GLU A 76 -8.34 -0.37 -2.99
CA GLU A 76 -7.07 -0.67 -2.32
C GLU A 76 -6.35 -1.77 -3.11
N VAL A 77 -5.14 -1.48 -3.60
CA VAL A 77 -4.29 -2.43 -4.32
C VAL A 77 -3.23 -3.01 -3.39
N GLY A 78 -3.24 -4.35 -3.25
CA GLY A 78 -2.38 -5.08 -2.32
C GLY A 78 -2.93 -5.06 -0.89
N CYS A 79 -4.22 -5.36 -0.74
CA CYS A 79 -4.91 -5.26 0.55
C CYS A 79 -4.53 -6.37 1.55
N THR A 80 -3.86 -7.45 1.14
CA THR A 80 -3.53 -8.63 1.95
C THR A 80 -4.81 -9.13 2.68
N ALA A 81 -4.81 -9.25 4.01
CA ALA A 81 -5.98 -9.63 4.81
C ALA A 81 -6.95 -8.45 5.07
N GLY A 82 -6.89 -7.37 4.31
CA GLY A 82 -7.88 -6.30 4.27
C GLY A 82 -7.86 -5.29 5.44
N HIS A 83 -6.74 -5.14 6.15
CA HIS A 83 -6.69 -4.29 7.35
C HIS A 83 -7.03 -2.82 7.07
N TYR A 84 -6.45 -2.22 6.02
CA TYR A 84 -6.75 -0.85 5.63
C TYR A 84 -8.17 -0.74 5.05
N THR A 85 -8.57 -1.67 4.17
CA THR A 85 -9.93 -1.74 3.62
C THR A 85 -10.97 -1.73 4.73
N MET A 86 -10.87 -2.68 5.69
CA MET A 86 -11.85 -2.82 6.77
C MET A 86 -11.88 -1.62 7.72
N LYS A 87 -10.70 -1.05 8.03
CA LYS A 87 -10.65 0.20 8.82
C LYS A 87 -11.41 1.31 8.12
N LEU A 88 -11.17 1.52 6.84
CA LEU A 88 -11.81 2.58 6.05
C LEU A 88 -13.32 2.33 5.86
N VAL A 89 -13.73 1.08 5.61
CA VAL A 89 -15.16 0.73 5.53
C VAL A 89 -15.87 1.01 6.85
N ARG A 90 -15.25 0.70 7.99
CA ARG A 90 -15.77 1.04 9.31
C ARG A 90 -15.87 2.56 9.54
N ASP A 91 -14.96 3.33 8.95
CA ASP A 91 -14.97 4.79 9.00
C ASP A 91 -15.96 5.41 7.98
N GLY A 92 -16.73 4.57 7.25
CA GLY A 92 -17.80 4.96 6.34
C GLY A 92 -17.38 5.20 4.89
N TYR A 93 -16.17 4.78 4.48
CA TYR A 93 -15.73 4.83 3.09
C TYR A 93 -16.19 3.60 2.29
N GLN A 94 -16.34 3.74 0.99
CA GLN A 94 -16.63 2.65 0.07
C GLN A 94 -15.30 2.16 -0.54
N VAL A 95 -14.76 1.07 -0.03
CA VAL A 95 -13.44 0.56 -0.44
C VAL A 95 -13.57 -0.89 -0.90
N VAL A 96 -13.02 -1.21 -2.05
CA VAL A 96 -12.83 -2.59 -2.56
C VAL A 96 -11.36 -2.96 -2.37
N GLY A 97 -11.08 -4.12 -1.80
CA GLY A 97 -9.72 -4.63 -1.64
C GLY A 97 -9.31 -5.56 -2.78
N LEU A 98 -8.09 -5.41 -3.30
CA LEU A 98 -7.53 -6.29 -4.33
C LEU A 98 -6.16 -6.80 -3.90
N ASP A 99 -5.91 -8.10 -4.06
CA ASP A 99 -4.60 -8.72 -3.80
C ASP A 99 -4.37 -9.91 -4.75
N ILE A 100 -3.10 -10.23 -5.01
CA ILE A 100 -2.72 -11.37 -5.85
C ILE A 100 -2.96 -12.72 -5.17
N SER A 101 -2.97 -12.75 -3.83
CA SER A 101 -3.13 -13.94 -2.99
C SER A 101 -4.60 -14.26 -2.76
N ALA A 102 -5.08 -15.36 -3.31
CA ALA A 102 -6.43 -15.85 -3.06
C ALA A 102 -6.66 -16.21 -1.58
N GLU A 103 -5.66 -16.72 -0.89
CA GLU A 103 -5.76 -17.05 0.53
C GLU A 103 -5.83 -15.80 1.42
N SER A 104 -5.10 -14.74 1.06
CA SER A 104 -5.22 -13.44 1.74
C SER A 104 -6.61 -12.84 1.54
N ILE A 105 -7.15 -12.92 0.32
CA ILE A 105 -8.53 -12.46 0.02
C ILE A 105 -9.55 -13.29 0.79
N ARG A 106 -9.40 -14.62 0.87
CA ARG A 106 -10.27 -15.46 1.70
C ARG A 106 -10.22 -15.03 3.17
N ALA A 107 -9.02 -14.75 3.69
CA ALA A 107 -8.85 -14.27 5.06
C ALA A 107 -9.57 -12.94 5.29
N ALA A 108 -9.46 -11.99 4.35
CA ALA A 108 -10.13 -10.71 4.40
C ALA A 108 -11.67 -10.86 4.38
N GLN A 109 -12.19 -11.75 3.52
CA GLN A 109 -13.64 -12.04 3.44
C GLN A 109 -14.20 -12.61 4.74
N VAL A 110 -13.52 -13.61 5.33
CA VAL A 110 -13.92 -14.20 6.62
C VAL A 110 -13.93 -13.15 7.70
N LEU A 111 -12.86 -12.36 7.81
CA LEU A 111 -12.75 -11.32 8.82
C LEU A 111 -13.80 -10.22 8.66
N ALA A 112 -14.06 -9.77 7.43
CA ALA A 112 -15.10 -8.77 7.16
C ALA A 112 -16.50 -9.30 7.53
N GLN A 113 -16.80 -10.55 7.19
CA GLN A 113 -18.06 -11.19 7.55
C GLN A 113 -18.26 -11.25 9.07
N ASP A 114 -17.25 -11.69 9.81
CA ASP A 114 -17.30 -11.79 11.27
C ASP A 114 -17.45 -10.42 11.95
N LEU A 115 -16.92 -9.38 11.34
CA LEU A 115 -17.06 -8.00 11.81
C LEU A 115 -18.37 -7.34 11.36
N GLY A 116 -19.15 -7.98 10.50
CA GLY A 116 -20.37 -7.41 9.93
C GLY A 116 -20.09 -6.25 8.98
N LEU A 117 -18.92 -6.24 8.33
CA LEU A 117 -18.54 -5.22 7.35
C LEU A 117 -18.91 -5.67 5.94
N HIS A 118 -19.57 -4.79 5.20
CA HIS A 118 -19.98 -5.04 3.82
C HIS A 118 -18.99 -4.39 2.86
N THR A 119 -18.11 -5.20 2.28
CA THR A 119 -17.14 -4.77 1.27
C THR A 119 -16.79 -5.94 0.35
N GLU A 120 -16.23 -5.61 -0.80
CA GLU A 120 -15.80 -6.54 -1.83
C GLU A 120 -14.28 -6.76 -1.74
N PHE A 121 -13.86 -8.01 -1.96
CA PHE A 121 -12.45 -8.38 -2.09
C PHE A 121 -12.23 -9.19 -3.36
N ILE A 122 -11.22 -8.81 -4.15
CA ILE A 122 -10.93 -9.35 -5.49
C ILE A 122 -9.53 -9.98 -5.47
N ALA A 123 -9.45 -11.27 -5.87
CA ALA A 123 -8.17 -11.91 -6.11
C ALA A 123 -7.73 -11.64 -7.56
N ALA A 124 -6.72 -10.78 -7.75
CA ALA A 124 -6.19 -10.42 -9.06
C ALA A 124 -4.74 -9.94 -9.00
N ASP A 125 -4.02 -10.13 -10.10
CA ASP A 125 -2.70 -9.55 -10.31
C ASP A 125 -2.85 -8.07 -10.67
N VAL A 126 -2.16 -7.18 -9.95
CA VAL A 126 -2.20 -5.73 -10.21
C VAL A 126 -1.63 -5.35 -11.58
N GLU A 127 -0.75 -6.17 -12.16
CA GLU A 127 -0.25 -5.98 -13.53
C GLU A 127 -1.23 -6.46 -14.61
N ASP A 128 -2.31 -7.15 -14.21
CA ASP A 128 -3.33 -7.72 -15.10
C ASP A 128 -4.68 -7.84 -14.39
N MET A 129 -5.38 -6.72 -14.24
CA MET A 129 -6.70 -6.66 -13.61
C MET A 129 -7.84 -6.86 -14.61
N ARG A 130 -7.73 -7.83 -15.57
CA ARG A 130 -8.73 -8.06 -16.62
C ARG A 130 -10.15 -8.31 -16.11
N GLY A 131 -10.31 -8.85 -14.92
CA GLY A 131 -11.62 -9.06 -14.29
C GLY A 131 -12.24 -7.79 -13.69
N VAL A 132 -11.50 -6.68 -13.63
CA VAL A 132 -11.96 -5.40 -13.11
C VAL A 132 -12.29 -4.47 -14.27
N PRO A 133 -13.56 -4.01 -14.42
CA PRO A 133 -13.95 -3.16 -15.54
C PRO A 133 -13.23 -1.81 -15.56
N ASP A 134 -13.06 -1.25 -16.75
CA ASP A 134 -12.57 0.10 -16.95
C ASP A 134 -13.47 1.12 -16.25
N ASN A 135 -12.91 2.24 -15.81
CA ASN A 135 -13.66 3.38 -15.27
C ASN A 135 -14.60 3.01 -14.10
N SER A 136 -14.18 2.09 -13.23
CA SER A 136 -15.01 1.57 -12.13
C SER A 136 -14.84 2.30 -10.81
N PHE A 137 -13.72 3.02 -10.61
CA PHE A 137 -13.35 3.63 -9.34
C PHE A 137 -13.12 5.13 -9.47
N ASP A 138 -13.53 5.88 -8.44
CA ASP A 138 -13.27 7.32 -8.33
C ASP A 138 -11.85 7.59 -7.85
N GLY A 139 -11.29 6.66 -7.09
CA GLY A 139 -9.92 6.71 -6.60
C GLY A 139 -9.32 5.32 -6.37
N ALA A 140 -7.99 5.27 -6.33
CA ALA A 140 -7.24 4.08 -5.94
C ALA A 140 -6.08 4.45 -5.02
N PHE A 141 -5.74 3.54 -4.11
CA PHE A 141 -4.54 3.69 -3.30
C PHE A 141 -3.82 2.36 -3.14
N SER A 142 -2.50 2.43 -2.92
CA SER A 142 -1.68 1.25 -2.71
C SER A 142 -0.58 1.55 -1.70
N PHE A 143 -0.50 0.74 -0.65
CA PHE A 143 0.48 0.91 0.41
C PHE A 143 1.44 -0.28 0.50
N SER A 144 2.73 -0.01 0.32
CA SER A 144 3.83 -0.97 0.45
C SER A 144 3.73 -2.19 -0.47
N THR A 145 3.03 -2.10 -1.60
CA THR A 145 2.76 -3.20 -2.54
C THR A 145 3.60 -3.10 -3.80
N LEU A 146 3.55 -1.94 -4.48
CA LEU A 146 4.18 -1.78 -5.80
C LEU A 146 5.72 -1.86 -5.78
N ARG A 147 6.33 -1.88 -4.61
CA ARG A 147 7.76 -2.13 -4.44
C ARG A 147 8.18 -3.56 -4.75
N TYR A 148 7.24 -4.50 -4.74
CA TYR A 148 7.47 -5.94 -4.91
C TYR A 148 7.07 -6.44 -6.29
N VAL A 149 6.38 -5.64 -7.09
CA VAL A 149 5.94 -6.07 -8.43
C VAL A 149 7.08 -5.98 -9.43
N PRO A 150 7.18 -6.93 -10.37
CA PRO A 150 8.21 -6.92 -11.41
C PRO A 150 8.12 -5.69 -12.30
N ASP A 151 6.91 -5.27 -12.70
CA ASP A 151 6.68 -4.10 -13.54
C ASP A 151 5.73 -3.10 -12.88
N PRO A 152 6.26 -2.14 -12.10
CA PRO A 152 5.45 -1.08 -11.50
C PRO A 152 4.72 -0.19 -12.51
N VAL A 153 5.24 -0.05 -13.74
CA VAL A 153 4.60 0.78 -14.78
C VAL A 153 3.34 0.10 -15.32
N SER A 154 3.40 -1.20 -15.59
CA SER A 154 2.21 -1.99 -15.95
C SER A 154 1.16 -1.95 -14.84
N SER A 155 1.57 -2.13 -13.59
CA SER A 155 0.66 -2.00 -12.42
C SER A 155 -0.01 -0.64 -12.36
N LEU A 156 0.74 0.44 -12.54
CA LEU A 156 0.22 1.81 -12.54
C LEU A 156 -0.71 2.06 -13.73
N SER A 157 -0.44 1.45 -14.89
CA SER A 157 -1.28 1.53 -16.08
C SER A 157 -2.63 0.85 -15.87
N GLU A 158 -2.65 -0.32 -15.24
CA GLU A 158 -3.86 -1.03 -14.86
C GLU A 158 -4.67 -0.25 -13.80
N ILE A 159 -3.99 0.30 -12.77
CA ILE A 159 -4.64 1.19 -11.80
C ILE A 159 -5.30 2.38 -12.53
N ARG A 160 -4.60 3.00 -13.48
CA ARG A 160 -5.18 4.09 -14.27
C ARG A 160 -6.34 3.63 -15.14
N ARG A 161 -6.29 2.43 -15.74
CA ARG A 161 -7.37 1.88 -16.58
C ARG A 161 -8.68 1.79 -15.80
N VAL A 162 -8.63 1.24 -14.60
CA VAL A 162 -9.82 1.03 -13.76
C VAL A 162 -10.36 2.31 -13.10
N LEU A 163 -9.58 3.39 -13.07
CA LEU A 163 -10.06 4.69 -12.62
C LEU A 163 -10.99 5.33 -13.64
N LYS A 164 -12.03 6.01 -13.18
CA LYS A 164 -12.88 6.88 -13.98
C LYS A 164 -12.09 8.08 -14.54
N PRO A 165 -12.51 8.73 -15.63
CA PRO A 165 -11.98 10.02 -16.05
C PRO A 165 -11.99 11.02 -14.87
N GLY A 166 -10.88 11.70 -14.61
CA GLY A 166 -10.69 12.56 -13.44
C GLY A 166 -10.40 11.81 -12.14
N GLY A 167 -10.40 10.48 -12.15
CA GLY A 167 -10.07 9.65 -10.98
C GLY A 167 -8.60 9.80 -10.57
N ARG A 168 -8.31 9.53 -9.32
CA ARG A 168 -7.00 9.81 -8.70
C ARG A 168 -6.41 8.54 -8.10
N ALA A 169 -5.11 8.34 -8.33
CA ALA A 169 -4.33 7.31 -7.65
C ALA A 169 -3.36 7.92 -6.64
N VAL A 170 -3.22 7.29 -5.46
CA VAL A 170 -2.19 7.62 -4.49
C VAL A 170 -1.45 6.33 -4.12
N VAL A 171 -0.16 6.28 -4.43
CA VAL A 171 0.68 5.10 -4.23
C VAL A 171 1.92 5.44 -3.43
N ASP A 172 2.44 4.48 -2.69
CA ASP A 172 3.67 4.68 -1.94
C ASP A 172 4.82 3.78 -2.41
N PHE A 173 6.03 4.30 -2.26
CA PHE A 173 7.28 3.60 -2.53
C PHE A 173 8.30 3.88 -1.44
N PRO A 174 9.16 2.92 -1.08
CA PRO A 174 10.26 3.18 -0.15
C PRO A 174 11.29 4.10 -0.80
N ASN A 175 11.74 5.08 -0.02
CA ASN A 175 12.70 6.07 -0.47
C ASN A 175 14.14 5.53 -0.35
N LYS A 176 14.87 5.46 -1.47
CA LYS A 176 16.26 4.99 -1.50
C LYS A 176 17.25 5.86 -0.71
N TYR A 177 16.86 7.10 -0.41
CA TYR A 177 17.70 8.02 0.35
C TYR A 177 17.41 7.99 1.86
N CYS A 178 16.51 7.11 2.31
CA CYS A 178 16.27 6.91 3.73
C CYS A 178 17.46 6.16 4.37
N PRO A 179 18.24 6.80 5.25
CA PRO A 179 19.44 6.19 5.82
C PRO A 179 19.13 5.00 6.74
N TRP A 180 17.93 4.98 7.32
CA TRP A 180 17.52 3.95 8.26
C TRP A 180 17.07 2.66 7.58
N PHE A 181 16.71 2.71 6.30
CA PHE A 181 16.14 1.56 5.61
C PHE A 181 17.16 0.43 5.44
N GLU A 182 18.37 0.76 4.99
CA GLU A 182 19.46 -0.22 4.83
C GLU A 182 20.15 -0.53 6.17
N PHE A 183 20.34 0.50 7.01
CA PHE A 183 21.00 0.36 8.30
C PHE A 183 20.18 -0.52 9.27
N LEU A 184 18.88 -0.31 9.38
CA LEU A 184 18.00 -1.14 10.22
C LEU A 184 17.86 -2.56 9.66
N LYS A 185 17.83 -2.74 8.35
CA LYS A 185 17.87 -4.08 7.74
C LYS A 185 19.14 -4.82 8.16
N PHE A 186 20.28 -4.15 8.11
CA PHE A 186 21.56 -4.73 8.51
C PHE A 186 21.57 -5.10 10.00
N LEU A 187 21.13 -4.21 10.89
CA LEU A 187 21.11 -4.44 12.34
C LEU A 187 20.10 -5.51 12.79
N MET A 188 18.96 -5.60 12.13
CA MET A 188 17.88 -6.50 12.53
C MET A 188 17.96 -7.88 11.86
N GLY A 189 18.99 -8.15 11.06
CA GLY A 189 19.14 -9.42 10.34
C GLY A 189 17.96 -9.75 9.44
N GLY A 190 17.23 -8.72 9.00
CA GLY A 190 15.99 -8.89 8.25
C GLY A 190 16.22 -9.59 6.93
N GLU A 191 15.47 -10.66 6.70
CA GLU A 191 15.40 -11.32 5.41
C GLU A 191 15.08 -10.29 4.33
N ARG A 192 15.88 -10.29 3.25
CA ARG A 192 15.54 -9.50 2.07
C ARG A 192 14.21 -10.03 1.52
N HIS A 193 13.18 -9.21 1.54
CA HIS A 193 11.97 -9.55 0.82
C HIS A 193 12.30 -9.76 -0.66
N ILE A 194 11.70 -10.76 -1.27
CA ILE A 194 11.80 -11.02 -2.69
C ILE A 194 11.44 -9.72 -3.43
N HIS A 195 12.28 -9.27 -4.36
CA HIS A 195 12.07 -8.05 -5.16
C HIS A 195 11.75 -6.76 -4.37
N ASP A 196 12.42 -6.54 -3.24
CA ASP A 196 12.25 -5.32 -2.47
C ASP A 196 13.07 -4.17 -3.05
N HIS A 197 12.43 -3.31 -3.85
CA HIS A 197 13.08 -2.19 -4.51
C HIS A 197 12.85 -0.87 -3.77
N THR A 198 13.87 -0.02 -3.78
CA THR A 198 13.79 1.37 -3.28
C THR A 198 13.90 2.36 -4.44
N TYR A 199 13.26 3.51 -4.32
CA TYR A 199 13.11 4.44 -5.43
C TYR A 199 13.50 5.87 -5.04
N SER A 200 13.92 6.67 -6.01
CA SER A 200 13.96 8.12 -5.87
C SER A 200 12.62 8.74 -6.26
N THR A 201 12.33 9.93 -5.75
CA THR A 201 11.12 10.68 -6.15
C THR A 201 11.03 10.90 -7.65
N GLY A 202 12.18 11.12 -8.32
CA GLY A 202 12.23 11.30 -9.77
C GLY A 202 11.86 10.01 -10.53
N GLN A 203 12.29 8.83 -10.04
CA GLN A 203 11.90 7.54 -10.63
C GLN A 203 10.40 7.32 -10.48
N VAL A 204 9.85 7.51 -9.27
CA VAL A 204 8.40 7.36 -9.03
C VAL A 204 7.57 8.26 -9.94
N LYS A 205 7.94 9.53 -10.06
CA LYS A 205 7.25 10.46 -10.97
C LYS A 205 7.32 10.03 -12.43
N ARG A 206 8.47 9.53 -12.90
CA ARG A 206 8.60 9.01 -14.26
C ARG A 206 7.72 7.79 -14.51
N MET A 207 7.68 6.83 -13.58
CA MET A 207 6.79 5.66 -13.68
C MET A 207 5.32 6.08 -13.79
N MET A 208 4.88 7.03 -12.96
CA MET A 208 3.52 7.59 -13.04
C MET A 208 3.25 8.27 -14.40
N GLN A 209 4.21 9.02 -14.94
CA GLN A 209 4.12 9.64 -16.27
C GLN A 209 4.04 8.60 -17.38
N GLN A 210 4.89 7.57 -17.33
CA GLN A 210 4.89 6.46 -18.29
C GLN A 210 3.56 5.69 -18.30
N ALA A 211 2.95 5.52 -17.12
CA ALA A 211 1.62 4.96 -16.97
C ALA A 211 0.49 5.90 -17.44
N GLY A 212 0.79 7.12 -17.89
CA GLY A 212 -0.16 8.09 -18.43
C GLY A 212 -0.91 8.91 -17.40
N PHE A 213 -0.43 8.99 -16.16
CA PHE A 213 -0.98 9.91 -15.17
C PHE A 213 -0.52 11.35 -15.42
N VAL A 214 -1.38 12.31 -15.07
CA VAL A 214 -1.13 13.74 -15.10
C VAL A 214 -1.23 14.33 -13.69
N ASN A 215 -0.91 15.62 -13.52
CA ASN A 215 -0.99 16.33 -12.24
C ASN A 215 -0.28 15.58 -11.10
N ILE A 216 0.94 15.11 -11.38
CA ILE A 216 1.72 14.23 -10.50
C ILE A 216 2.37 15.04 -9.38
N HIS A 217 2.00 14.72 -8.14
CA HIS A 217 2.56 15.31 -6.93
C HIS A 217 3.13 14.24 -6.02
N ALA A 218 4.32 14.49 -5.46
CA ALA A 218 4.95 13.58 -4.52
C ALA A 218 5.22 14.28 -3.19
N LYS A 219 4.98 13.57 -2.10
CA LYS A 219 5.31 13.96 -0.73
C LYS A 219 6.18 12.87 -0.10
N ARG A 220 7.13 13.24 0.74
CA ARG A 220 7.94 12.30 1.52
C ARG A 220 7.48 12.34 2.95
N ILE A 221 7.26 11.16 3.52
CA ILE A 221 6.66 11.00 4.86
C ILE A 221 7.38 9.91 5.64
N ILE A 222 7.22 9.96 6.95
CA ILE A 222 7.63 8.92 7.89
C ILE A 222 9.15 8.73 7.94
N PHE A 223 9.72 9.04 9.10
CA PHE A 223 11.16 8.89 9.34
C PHE A 223 11.48 7.63 10.16
N PHE A 224 10.50 7.02 10.82
CA PHE A 224 10.73 5.93 11.74
C PHE A 224 10.11 4.62 11.27
N SER A 225 10.74 3.50 11.64
CA SER A 225 10.22 2.16 11.37
C SER A 225 9.06 1.81 12.31
N LYS A 226 8.08 1.06 11.80
CA LYS A 226 6.99 0.49 12.60
C LYS A 226 7.44 -0.47 13.72
N GLY A 227 8.68 -0.95 13.67
CA GLY A 227 9.28 -1.83 14.69
C GLY A 227 9.86 -1.09 15.91
N MET A 228 9.73 0.23 15.98
CA MET A 228 10.23 1.01 17.13
C MET A 228 9.32 0.86 18.36
N PRO A 229 9.85 1.07 19.59
CA PRO A 229 9.06 0.95 20.81
C PRO A 229 7.85 1.90 20.85
N GLY A 230 6.69 1.38 21.26
CA GLY A 230 5.42 2.13 21.30
C GLY A 230 5.43 3.33 22.24
N SER A 231 6.23 3.29 23.30
CA SER A 231 6.43 4.41 24.24
C SER A 231 7.01 5.66 23.58
N LEU A 232 7.69 5.51 22.43
CA LEU A 232 8.29 6.62 21.68
C LEU A 232 7.34 7.20 20.60
N THR A 233 6.12 6.69 20.47
CA THR A 233 5.16 7.17 19.46
C THR A 233 4.90 8.68 19.50
N PRO A 234 4.76 9.36 20.66
CA PRO A 234 4.59 10.82 20.71
C PRO A 234 5.80 11.57 20.12
N LEU A 235 7.01 11.07 20.39
CA LEU A 235 8.25 11.64 19.85
C LEU A 235 8.29 11.46 18.32
N PHE A 236 7.90 10.28 17.81
CA PHE A 236 7.86 10.03 16.37
C PHE A 236 6.88 10.95 15.65
N LYS A 237 5.68 11.14 16.22
CA LYS A 237 4.69 12.09 15.68
C LYS A 237 5.26 13.51 15.60
N ALA A 238 5.93 13.97 16.65
CA ALA A 238 6.52 15.31 16.67
C ALA A 238 7.67 15.45 15.66
N THR A 239 8.55 14.45 15.57
CA THR A 239 9.67 14.47 14.62
C THR A 239 9.21 14.35 13.16
N ASP A 240 8.26 13.49 12.84
CA ASP A 240 7.67 13.40 11.51
C ASP A 240 7.02 14.74 11.14
N PHE A 241 6.25 15.35 12.06
CA PHE A 241 5.62 16.66 11.83
C PHE A 241 6.64 17.74 11.45
N VAL A 242 7.78 17.80 12.16
CA VAL A 242 8.84 18.79 11.91
C VAL A 242 9.63 18.45 10.65
N PHE A 243 10.13 17.22 10.54
CA PHE A 243 11.07 16.84 9.49
C PHE A 243 10.43 16.76 8.11
N GLU A 244 9.18 16.34 8.01
CA GLU A 244 8.45 16.34 6.75
C GLU A 244 8.27 17.75 6.16
N ARG A 245 8.25 18.78 7.02
CA ARG A 245 8.05 20.18 6.64
C ARG A 245 9.36 20.96 6.50
N THR A 246 10.47 20.41 7.02
CA THR A 246 11.78 21.07 6.96
C THR A 246 12.43 20.78 5.61
N PRO A 247 12.70 21.80 4.78
CA PRO A 247 13.44 21.63 3.52
C PRO A 247 14.79 20.96 3.76
N GLY A 248 15.15 20.00 2.91
CA GLY A 248 16.36 19.19 3.06
C GLY A 248 16.19 17.97 3.97
N MET A 249 15.60 18.11 5.14
CA MET A 249 15.33 16.96 6.04
C MET A 249 14.35 15.98 5.42
N ASN A 250 13.28 16.48 4.81
CA ASN A 250 12.27 15.64 4.17
C ASN A 250 12.83 14.72 3.06
N TYR A 251 14.03 14.99 2.58
CA TYR A 251 14.71 14.16 1.59
C TYR A 251 15.02 12.75 2.11
N PHE A 252 15.22 12.62 3.42
CA PHE A 252 15.59 11.39 4.10
C PHE A 252 14.40 10.61 4.69
N ALA A 253 13.17 11.04 4.48
CA ALA A 253 11.98 10.30 4.91
C ALA A 253 11.93 8.90 4.28
N GLY A 254 11.33 7.94 4.98
CA GLY A 254 11.33 6.52 4.57
C GLY A 254 10.43 6.21 3.38
N ILE A 255 9.39 7.01 3.16
CA ILE A 255 8.36 6.74 2.16
C ILE A 255 8.17 7.93 1.22
N ILE A 256 8.07 7.64 -0.06
CA ILE A 256 7.62 8.56 -1.11
C ILE A 256 6.17 8.21 -1.41
N MET A 257 5.24 9.09 -1.07
CA MET A 257 3.84 8.99 -1.47
C MET A 257 3.62 9.85 -2.71
N CYS A 258 3.03 9.27 -3.75
CA CYS A 258 2.86 9.92 -5.04
C CYS A 258 1.40 9.86 -5.48
N LYS A 259 0.84 11.02 -5.81
CA LYS A 259 -0.49 11.16 -6.41
C LYS A 259 -0.35 11.38 -7.90
N GLY A 260 -1.25 10.79 -8.70
CA GLY A 260 -1.50 11.12 -10.10
C GLY A 260 -2.99 11.13 -10.40
N GLU A 261 -3.37 11.79 -11.48
CA GLU A 261 -4.76 11.88 -11.94
C GLU A 261 -4.89 11.27 -13.33
N LYS A 262 -5.97 10.52 -13.59
CA LYS A 262 -6.38 10.13 -14.92
C LYS A 262 -7.00 11.35 -15.61
N LEU A 263 -6.54 11.67 -16.81
CA LEU A 263 -7.08 12.80 -17.57
C LEU A 263 -8.60 12.66 -17.66
N GLY A 264 -9.32 13.73 -17.42
CA GLY A 264 -10.76 13.83 -17.71
C GLY A 264 -11.03 13.69 -19.19
N ALA A 265 -12.21 13.20 -19.54
CA ALA A 265 -12.65 13.11 -20.94
C ALA A 265 -12.88 14.50 -21.52
#